data_91e9dc1f7b8bfba54c6fbcc6d90ffc4b
#
_entry.id   91e9dc1f7b8bfba54c6fbcc6d90ffc4b
#
_cell.length_a   1.000
_cell.length_b   1.000
_cell.length_c   1.000
_cell.angle_alpha   90.00
_cell.angle_beta   90.00
_cell.angle_gamma   90.00
#
_symmetry.space_group_name_H-M   'P 1'
#
loop_
_entity.id
_entity.type
_entity.pdbx_description
1 polymer ?
#
loop_
_entity_poly.entity_id
_entity_poly.type
_entity_poly.pdbx_seq_one_letter_code
_entity_poly.pdbx_strand_id
1 'polypeptide(L)'
;MFRSGLAVAACVLWAAAASAEQQPSPATAAAYSEINTTKLVDGIYMLQNLGGNIVVAVAKDGLIVVDAGPASQHDKVKAAIAAVARQRIKFLINTQFHADHTGGNEFFAKGGATVVADTHVKNRMAAGTTDGLTGMKTPPASTGALPAKTYTGTFKIQLNGRVADLNHVPNAYSDGDSFVWFKTANVLATGDTFTNDGRYPDIDFANGGNVDGMIAAADMYLKLTDTNSKIVPGHGPVADKAELLDFYTMLVVARDRMDVLIQDGKSEGEVMAERPFADLDAKWAPTEMASKNFVRALYRSMTDKPAPPAPPKKPSAKPSAQPSAQPPALQRQVLHRN
;
A
#
# COMPACT_ATOMS: atom_id res chain seq x y z
N MET A 1 47.66 8.40 60.24
CA MET A 1 46.28 7.88 59.92
C MET A 1 45.80 8.64 58.69
N PHE A 2 45.99 8.13 57.52
CA PHE A 2 45.51 8.75 56.26
C PHE A 2 44.38 7.88 55.74
N ARG A 3 43.16 8.48 55.55
CA ARG A 3 42.04 7.86 54.88
C ARG A 3 42.00 8.36 53.45
N SER A 4 42.24 7.46 52.53
CA SER A 4 42.09 7.70 51.09
C SER A 4 40.62 7.48 50.71
N GLY A 5 39.97 8.50 50.18
CA GLY A 5 38.63 8.38 49.56
C GLY A 5 38.75 8.00 48.10
N LEU A 6 38.14 6.89 47.71
CA LEU A 6 37.97 6.48 46.28
C LEU A 6 36.72 7.23 45.74
N ALA A 7 36.91 8.02 44.72
CA ALA A 7 35.82 8.55 43.90
C ALA A 7 35.52 7.54 42.79
N VAL A 8 34.29 7.03 42.78
CA VAL A 8 33.75 6.18 41.71
C VAL A 8 33.10 7.09 40.67
N ALA A 9 33.71 7.21 39.51
CA ALA A 9 33.10 7.87 38.36
C ALA A 9 32.13 6.91 37.68
N ALA A 10 30.83 7.21 37.71
CA ALA A 10 29.80 6.47 36.95
C ALA A 10 29.77 6.99 35.50
N CYS A 11 30.31 6.22 34.57
CA CYS A 11 30.10 6.45 33.15
C CYS A 11 28.69 6.02 32.77
N VAL A 12 27.84 6.95 32.46
CA VAL A 12 26.52 6.69 31.85
C VAL A 12 26.73 6.46 30.36
N LEU A 13 26.70 5.20 29.94
CA LEU A 13 26.66 4.83 28.53
C LEU A 13 25.24 5.07 27.97
N TRP A 14 25.10 6.09 27.16
CA TRP A 14 23.92 6.27 26.32
C TRP A 14 24.01 5.24 25.18
N ALA A 15 23.23 4.17 25.26
CA ALA A 15 22.99 3.28 24.14
C ALA A 15 22.00 3.97 23.19
N ALA A 16 22.50 4.45 22.04
CA ALA A 16 21.65 4.83 20.92
C ALA A 16 20.97 3.56 20.40
N ALA A 17 19.67 3.41 20.63
CA ALA A 17 18.86 2.39 19.98
C ALA A 17 18.78 2.73 18.48
N ALA A 18 19.67 2.16 17.68
CA ALA A 18 19.49 2.09 16.24
C ALA A 18 18.24 1.24 15.98
N SER A 19 17.23 1.84 15.38
CA SER A 19 16.06 1.12 14.86
C SER A 19 16.59 0.09 13.85
N ALA A 20 16.65 -1.18 14.25
CA ALA A 20 16.94 -2.25 13.33
C ALA A 20 15.78 -2.32 12.34
N GLU A 21 15.99 -1.84 11.14
CA GLU A 21 15.19 -2.15 9.97
C GLU A 21 15.15 -3.67 9.85
N GLN A 22 13.99 -4.26 10.06
CA GLN A 22 13.83 -5.73 10.03
C GLN A 22 14.14 -6.18 8.61
N GLN A 23 15.32 -6.76 8.41
CA GLN A 23 15.67 -7.39 7.14
C GLN A 23 14.67 -8.52 6.86
N PRO A 24 14.12 -8.62 5.64
CA PRO A 24 13.23 -9.71 5.28
C PRO A 24 13.94 -11.05 5.51
N SER A 25 13.18 -12.07 5.93
CA SER A 25 13.73 -13.40 6.14
C SER A 25 14.39 -13.93 4.85
N PRO A 26 15.40 -14.83 4.94
CA PRO A 26 16.06 -15.38 3.74
C PRO A 26 15.09 -16.02 2.73
N ALA A 27 13.96 -16.56 3.19
CA ALA A 27 12.88 -17.08 2.34
C ALA A 27 12.15 -15.98 1.57
N THR A 28 11.96 -14.80 2.18
CA THR A 28 11.36 -13.62 1.52
C THR A 28 12.32 -12.98 0.53
N ALA A 29 13.63 -12.96 0.84
CA ALA A 29 14.66 -12.44 -0.06
C ALA A 29 14.85 -13.30 -1.31
N ALA A 30 14.71 -14.63 -1.21
CA ALA A 30 14.78 -15.56 -2.34
C ALA A 30 13.55 -15.46 -3.26
N ALA A 31 12.36 -15.12 -2.72
CA ALA A 31 11.13 -14.96 -3.49
C ALA A 31 11.16 -13.75 -4.44
N TYR A 32 12.03 -12.75 -4.19
CA TYR A 32 12.18 -11.55 -5.04
C TYR A 32 13.42 -11.59 -5.93
N SER A 33 13.88 -12.77 -6.34
CA SER A 33 15.17 -12.90 -7.05
C SER A 33 15.15 -12.32 -8.46
N GLU A 34 14.06 -12.43 -9.21
CA GLU A 34 13.93 -11.90 -10.57
C GLU A 34 12.55 -11.27 -10.80
N ILE A 35 12.55 -10.06 -11.40
CA ILE A 35 11.32 -9.41 -11.84
C ILE A 35 10.86 -10.07 -13.14
N ASN A 36 9.66 -10.62 -13.15
CA ASN A 36 9.03 -11.08 -14.36
C ASN A 36 8.28 -9.92 -15.03
N THR A 37 8.61 -9.65 -16.30
CA THR A 37 7.98 -8.59 -17.10
C THR A 37 7.11 -9.22 -18.18
N THR A 38 5.80 -9.01 -18.08
CA THR A 38 4.81 -9.52 -19.03
C THR A 38 4.25 -8.36 -19.86
N LYS A 39 4.34 -8.46 -21.20
CA LYS A 39 3.65 -7.54 -22.11
C LYS A 39 2.18 -7.92 -22.14
N LEU A 40 1.30 -7.04 -21.68
CA LEU A 40 -0.15 -7.25 -21.69
C LEU A 40 -0.76 -6.94 -23.05
N VAL A 41 -0.46 -5.75 -23.56
CA VAL A 41 -0.80 -5.23 -24.89
C VAL A 41 0.29 -4.27 -25.35
N ASP A 42 0.16 -3.68 -26.53
CA ASP A 42 1.14 -2.68 -27.01
C ASP A 42 1.27 -1.50 -26.07
N GLY A 43 2.49 -1.34 -25.53
CA GLY A 43 2.86 -0.25 -24.63
C GLY A 43 2.26 -0.36 -23.23
N ILE A 44 1.71 -1.51 -22.81
CA ILE A 44 1.35 -1.77 -21.41
C ILE A 44 1.96 -3.08 -20.96
N TYR A 45 2.66 -3.03 -19.83
CA TYR A 45 3.41 -4.13 -19.24
C TYR A 45 3.03 -4.32 -17.78
N MET A 46 3.11 -5.54 -17.29
CA MET A 46 3.02 -5.90 -15.88
C MET A 46 4.40 -6.37 -15.40
N LEU A 47 4.84 -5.86 -14.25
CA LEU A 47 6.01 -6.32 -13.51
C LEU A 47 5.55 -7.11 -12.28
N GLN A 48 6.10 -8.30 -12.08
CA GLN A 48 5.73 -9.24 -11.00
C GLN A 48 6.93 -9.60 -10.14
N ASN A 49 6.68 -10.33 -9.06
CA ASN A 49 7.67 -10.79 -8.06
C ASN A 49 8.29 -9.64 -7.26
N LEU A 50 7.46 -8.65 -6.91
CA LEU A 50 7.85 -7.43 -6.21
C LEU A 50 7.08 -7.20 -4.89
N GLY A 51 6.34 -8.20 -4.39
CA GLY A 51 5.28 -8.02 -3.42
C GLY A 51 3.97 -7.83 -4.19
N GLY A 52 3.57 -6.59 -4.47
CA GLY A 52 2.46 -6.30 -5.38
C GLY A 52 2.86 -6.20 -6.85
N ASN A 53 1.90 -6.35 -7.76
CA ASN A 53 2.09 -6.15 -9.18
C ASN A 53 2.19 -4.66 -9.52
N ILE A 54 3.01 -4.34 -10.54
CA ILE A 54 3.17 -2.98 -11.05
C ILE A 54 2.75 -2.94 -12.51
N VAL A 55 1.95 -1.94 -12.93
CA VAL A 55 1.63 -1.72 -14.34
C VAL A 55 2.40 -0.54 -14.87
N VAL A 56 3.03 -0.72 -16.04
CA VAL A 56 3.74 0.33 -16.77
C VAL A 56 3.03 0.61 -18.08
N ALA A 57 2.42 1.78 -18.21
CA ALA A 57 1.76 2.24 -19.44
C ALA A 57 2.59 3.32 -20.12
N VAL A 58 3.05 3.00 -21.34
CA VAL A 58 3.93 3.85 -22.14
C VAL A 58 3.10 4.81 -22.99
N ALA A 59 3.34 6.11 -22.82
CA ALA A 59 2.83 7.17 -23.69
C ALA A 59 3.99 7.82 -24.48
N LYS A 60 3.68 8.63 -25.48
CA LYS A 60 4.71 9.30 -26.29
C LYS A 60 5.56 10.27 -25.50
N ASP A 61 4.98 10.90 -24.49
CA ASP A 61 5.56 11.99 -23.71
C ASP A 61 5.87 11.62 -22.24
N GLY A 62 5.74 10.37 -21.85
CA GLY A 62 6.06 9.89 -20.50
C GLY A 62 5.42 8.56 -20.16
N LEU A 63 5.61 8.11 -18.92
CA LEU A 63 5.04 6.89 -18.39
C LEU A 63 3.97 7.19 -17.35
N ILE A 64 2.91 6.36 -17.35
CA ILE A 64 2.00 6.19 -16.23
C ILE A 64 2.36 4.84 -15.59
N VAL A 65 2.69 4.85 -14.30
CA VAL A 65 3.02 3.64 -13.54
C VAL A 65 1.94 3.46 -12.47
N VAL A 66 1.42 2.25 -12.32
CA VAL A 66 0.46 1.89 -11.27
C VAL A 66 1.21 1.04 -10.26
N ASP A 67 1.25 1.52 -9.03
CA ASP A 67 1.99 1.05 -7.88
C ASP A 67 3.53 1.14 -8.01
N ALA A 68 4.19 1.14 -6.86
CA ALA A 68 5.61 1.46 -6.73
C ALA A 68 6.47 0.28 -6.28
N GLY A 69 5.84 -0.80 -5.83
CA GLY A 69 6.52 -1.90 -5.16
C GLY A 69 7.07 -1.53 -3.77
N PRO A 70 7.67 -2.48 -3.06
CA PRO A 70 8.26 -2.25 -1.75
C PRO A 70 9.54 -1.41 -1.84
N ALA A 71 9.84 -0.65 -0.79
CA ALA A 71 10.99 0.25 -0.72
C ALA A 71 12.33 -0.45 -1.01
N SER A 72 12.49 -1.69 -0.56
CA SER A 72 13.72 -2.48 -0.77
C SER A 72 13.97 -2.89 -2.22
N GLN A 73 13.00 -2.73 -3.12
CA GLN A 73 13.08 -3.18 -4.51
C GLN A 73 13.09 -2.03 -5.55
N HIS A 74 13.05 -0.77 -5.10
CA HIS A 74 12.89 0.38 -6.01
C HIS A 74 13.93 0.46 -7.14
N ASP A 75 15.18 0.07 -6.90
CA ASP A 75 16.20 0.04 -7.94
C ASP A 75 15.93 -1.03 -8.99
N LYS A 76 15.47 -2.21 -8.57
CA LYS A 76 15.07 -3.29 -9.48
C LYS A 76 13.84 -2.89 -10.29
N VAL A 77 12.84 -2.28 -9.63
CA VAL A 77 11.64 -1.74 -10.31
C VAL A 77 12.05 -0.71 -11.37
N LYS A 78 12.92 0.24 -11.01
CA LYS A 78 13.45 1.25 -11.95
C LYS A 78 14.16 0.59 -13.14
N ALA A 79 14.99 -0.41 -12.89
CA ALA A 79 15.69 -1.12 -13.96
C ALA A 79 14.72 -1.87 -14.89
N ALA A 80 13.71 -2.54 -14.34
CA ALA A 80 12.67 -3.24 -15.12
C ALA A 80 11.83 -2.26 -15.96
N ILE A 81 11.45 -1.11 -15.41
CA ILE A 81 10.76 -0.04 -16.16
C ILE A 81 11.66 0.45 -17.30
N ALA A 82 12.94 0.70 -17.03
CA ALA A 82 13.89 1.18 -18.05
C ALA A 82 14.15 0.16 -19.17
N ALA A 83 13.98 -1.14 -18.90
CA ALA A 83 14.06 -2.20 -19.91
C ALA A 83 12.90 -2.18 -20.92
N VAL A 84 11.71 -1.72 -20.50
CA VAL A 84 10.52 -1.67 -21.38
C VAL A 84 10.29 -0.29 -21.99
N ALA A 85 10.78 0.79 -21.36
CA ALA A 85 10.58 2.15 -21.84
C ALA A 85 11.65 3.12 -21.31
N ARG A 86 12.05 4.08 -22.14
CA ARG A 86 13.07 5.09 -21.80
C ARG A 86 12.50 6.42 -21.35
N GLN A 87 11.19 6.63 -21.49
CA GLN A 87 10.50 7.86 -21.11
C GLN A 87 10.55 8.01 -19.58
N ARG A 88 10.43 9.26 -19.12
CA ARG A 88 10.34 9.56 -17.68
C ARG A 88 8.97 9.16 -17.13
N ILE A 89 8.95 8.68 -15.90
CA ILE A 89 7.69 8.48 -15.15
C ILE A 89 7.12 9.86 -14.87
N LYS A 90 5.96 10.18 -15.44
CA LYS A 90 5.23 11.42 -15.17
C LYS A 90 4.25 11.25 -14.02
N PHE A 91 3.56 10.12 -13.99
CA PHE A 91 2.59 9.81 -12.96
C PHE A 91 2.87 8.43 -12.39
N LEU A 92 2.85 8.36 -11.06
CA LEU A 92 2.86 7.16 -10.26
C LEU A 92 1.54 7.12 -9.50
N ILE A 93 0.72 6.11 -9.74
CA ILE A 93 -0.60 5.94 -9.13
C ILE A 93 -0.48 4.88 -8.05
N ASN A 94 -0.98 5.14 -6.84
CA ASN A 94 -1.14 4.08 -5.85
C ASN A 94 -2.58 3.60 -5.81
N THR A 95 -2.75 2.28 -5.91
CA THR A 95 -4.06 1.63 -5.83
C THR A 95 -4.55 1.54 -4.40
N GLN A 96 -3.65 1.52 -3.42
CA GLN A 96 -3.91 1.43 -1.99
C GLN A 96 -2.68 1.93 -1.19
N PHE A 97 -2.64 1.81 0.16
CA PHE A 97 -1.61 2.44 1.01
C PHE A 97 -0.52 1.50 1.54
N HIS A 98 -0.64 0.17 1.40
CA HIS A 98 0.34 -0.76 1.96
C HIS A 98 1.71 -0.66 1.28
N ALA A 99 2.74 -1.08 2.01
CA ALA A 99 4.13 -0.81 1.66
C ALA A 99 4.60 -1.48 0.36
N ASP A 100 4.01 -2.60 -0.01
CA ASP A 100 4.29 -3.31 -1.26
C ASP A 100 3.70 -2.64 -2.51
N HIS A 101 2.83 -1.63 -2.33
CA HIS A 101 2.28 -0.77 -3.37
C HIS A 101 2.85 0.65 -3.34
N THR A 102 3.28 1.14 -2.16
CA THR A 102 3.68 2.54 -1.96
C THR A 102 5.15 2.73 -1.59
N GLY A 103 5.86 1.64 -1.27
CA GLY A 103 7.22 1.73 -0.71
C GLY A 103 8.23 2.45 -1.59
N GLY A 104 8.09 2.37 -2.93
CA GLY A 104 8.92 3.09 -3.89
C GLY A 104 8.55 4.56 -4.11
N ASN A 105 7.47 5.07 -3.51
CA ASN A 105 6.93 6.42 -3.79
C ASN A 105 7.98 7.53 -3.68
N GLU A 106 8.69 7.59 -2.55
CA GLU A 106 9.68 8.65 -2.31
C GLU A 106 10.81 8.62 -3.33
N PHE A 107 11.27 7.43 -3.69
CA PHE A 107 12.31 7.25 -4.69
C PHE A 107 11.87 7.78 -6.06
N PHE A 108 10.68 7.40 -6.52
CA PHE A 108 10.17 7.84 -7.81
C PHE A 108 9.75 9.31 -7.81
N ALA A 109 9.23 9.83 -6.69
CA ALA A 109 8.93 11.26 -6.54
C ALA A 109 10.18 12.12 -6.63
N LYS A 110 11.29 11.72 -6.00
CA LYS A 110 12.61 12.36 -6.17
C LYS A 110 13.11 12.30 -7.62
N GLY A 111 12.72 11.27 -8.38
CA GLY A 111 12.95 11.12 -9.81
C GLY A 111 12.06 12.02 -10.69
N GLY A 112 11.14 12.79 -10.11
CA GLY A 112 10.25 13.74 -10.79
C GLY A 112 8.88 13.17 -11.14
N ALA A 113 8.50 11.99 -10.64
CA ALA A 113 7.14 11.46 -10.80
C ALA A 113 6.16 12.21 -9.88
N THR A 114 4.96 12.52 -10.40
CA THR A 114 3.85 12.98 -9.57
C THR A 114 3.10 11.77 -9.01
N VAL A 115 3.19 11.56 -7.69
CA VAL A 115 2.43 10.49 -7.01
C VAL A 115 0.98 10.93 -6.86
N VAL A 116 0.05 10.07 -7.32
CA VAL A 116 -1.40 10.31 -7.33
C VAL A 116 -2.10 9.15 -6.63
N ALA A 117 -3.02 9.43 -5.71
CA ALA A 117 -3.81 8.39 -5.04
C ALA A 117 -5.15 8.95 -4.55
N ASP A 118 -6.05 8.06 -4.10
CA ASP A 118 -7.22 8.49 -3.34
C ASP A 118 -6.82 9.21 -2.05
N THR A 119 -7.68 10.10 -1.56
CA THR A 119 -7.42 10.91 -0.36
C THR A 119 -7.23 10.04 0.89
N HIS A 120 -7.93 8.90 1.00
CA HIS A 120 -7.78 7.98 2.13
C HIS A 120 -6.39 7.35 2.16
N VAL A 121 -5.82 6.97 1.01
CA VAL A 121 -4.42 6.48 0.91
C VAL A 121 -3.46 7.47 1.56
N LYS A 122 -3.52 8.75 1.17
CA LYS A 122 -2.66 9.78 1.77
C LYS A 122 -2.86 9.91 3.28
N ASN A 123 -4.11 9.89 3.74
CA ASN A 123 -4.44 10.02 5.16
C ASN A 123 -3.90 8.83 5.96
N ARG A 124 -4.08 7.59 5.48
CA ARG A 124 -3.55 6.38 6.10
C ARG A 124 -2.03 6.39 6.16
N MET A 125 -1.36 6.71 5.05
CA MET A 125 0.09 6.84 5.01
C MET A 125 0.61 7.92 5.97
N ALA A 126 -0.07 9.06 6.08
CA ALA A 126 0.35 10.16 6.97
C ALA A 126 0.09 9.87 8.45
N ALA A 127 -0.92 9.09 8.78
CA ALA A 127 -1.26 8.75 10.17
C ALA A 127 -0.50 7.51 10.67
N GLY A 128 -0.11 6.62 9.78
CA GLY A 128 0.26 5.24 10.07
C GLY A 128 -0.98 4.37 10.29
N THR A 129 -0.80 3.05 10.27
CA THR A 129 -1.88 2.07 10.33
C THR A 129 -1.59 0.98 11.36
N THR A 130 -2.59 0.16 11.64
CA THR A 130 -2.44 -1.04 12.47
C THR A 130 -3.10 -2.20 11.73
N ASP A 131 -2.38 -3.30 11.55
CA ASP A 131 -2.90 -4.53 11.01
C ASP A 131 -3.89 -5.18 12.00
N GLY A 132 -5.08 -5.49 11.54
CA GLY A 132 -6.16 -5.98 12.41
C GLY A 132 -5.98 -7.42 12.89
N LEU A 133 -5.26 -8.26 12.15
CA LEU A 133 -5.01 -9.65 12.50
C LEU A 133 -3.85 -9.81 13.47
N THR A 134 -2.77 -9.07 13.26
CA THR A 134 -1.52 -9.22 14.00
C THR A 134 -1.30 -8.14 15.06
N GLY A 135 -2.00 -6.99 14.95
CA GLY A 135 -1.76 -5.82 15.77
C GLY A 135 -0.46 -5.07 15.41
N MET A 136 0.22 -5.46 14.35
CA MET A 136 1.45 -4.80 13.91
C MET A 136 1.18 -3.37 13.45
N LYS A 137 2.02 -2.44 13.88
CA LYS A 137 1.87 -1.01 13.54
C LYS A 137 2.83 -0.62 12.44
N THR A 138 2.29 0.02 11.42
CA THR A 138 3.07 0.72 10.39
C THR A 138 3.15 2.19 10.77
N PRO A 139 4.35 2.75 10.98
CA PRO A 139 4.51 4.16 11.37
C PRO A 139 4.09 5.09 10.22
N PRO A 140 3.84 6.39 10.51
CA PRO A 140 3.62 7.40 9.48
C PRO A 140 4.74 7.41 8.43
N ALA A 141 4.36 7.47 7.16
CA ALA A 141 5.30 7.59 6.05
C ALA A 141 6.01 8.95 6.06
N SER A 142 7.21 9.00 5.47
CA SER A 142 7.91 10.27 5.24
C SER A 142 7.08 11.21 4.35
N THR A 143 7.23 12.52 4.52
CA THR A 143 6.52 13.52 3.69
C THR A 143 6.81 13.35 2.20
N GLY A 144 8.01 12.89 1.84
CA GLY A 144 8.42 12.63 0.46
C GLY A 144 7.75 11.42 -0.18
N ALA A 145 7.23 10.48 0.62
CA ALA A 145 6.51 9.29 0.15
C ALA A 145 5.01 9.55 -0.04
N LEU A 146 4.47 10.63 0.56
CA LEU A 146 3.03 10.91 0.48
C LEU A 146 2.60 11.32 -0.93
N PRO A 147 1.40 10.91 -1.39
CA PRO A 147 0.83 11.37 -2.64
C PRO A 147 0.81 12.90 -2.74
N ALA A 148 1.47 13.44 -3.78
CA ALA A 148 1.51 14.87 -4.05
C ALA A 148 0.16 15.38 -4.56
N LYS A 149 -0.60 14.52 -5.26
CA LYS A 149 -1.94 14.80 -5.75
C LYS A 149 -2.91 13.75 -5.25
N THR A 150 -4.04 14.20 -4.71
CA THR A 150 -5.11 13.31 -4.25
C THR A 150 -6.40 13.60 -5.00
N TYR A 151 -7.31 12.62 -5.00
CA TYR A 151 -8.67 12.74 -5.53
C TYR A 151 -9.66 12.02 -4.62
N THR A 152 -10.94 12.23 -4.87
CA THR A 152 -12.05 11.48 -4.29
C THR A 152 -12.98 11.03 -5.42
N GLY A 153 -13.47 9.79 -5.35
CA GLY A 153 -14.34 9.22 -6.38
C GLY A 153 -13.57 8.87 -7.66
N THR A 154 -13.55 9.74 -8.66
CA THR A 154 -12.90 9.46 -9.95
C THR A 154 -11.86 10.50 -10.32
N PHE A 155 -10.82 10.07 -11.00
CA PHE A 155 -9.80 10.97 -11.54
C PHE A 155 -9.28 10.43 -12.88
N LYS A 156 -8.93 11.32 -13.80
CA LYS A 156 -8.41 10.95 -15.12
C LYS A 156 -7.01 11.50 -15.32
N ILE A 157 -6.09 10.63 -15.72
CA ILE A 157 -4.75 11.01 -16.18
C ILE A 157 -4.70 10.79 -17.68
N GLN A 158 -4.25 11.82 -18.40
CA GLN A 158 -4.10 11.77 -19.85
C GLN A 158 -2.68 12.18 -20.24
N LEU A 159 -1.98 11.28 -20.90
CA LEU A 159 -0.74 11.51 -21.63
C LEU A 159 -0.98 11.27 -23.13
N ASN A 160 -0.06 11.72 -23.97
CA ASN A 160 -0.18 11.56 -25.42
C ASN A 160 -0.17 10.06 -25.83
N GLY A 161 -1.34 9.56 -26.18
CA GLY A 161 -1.58 8.17 -26.58
C GLY A 161 -1.97 7.24 -25.42
N ARG A 162 -2.14 7.73 -24.18
CA ARG A 162 -2.61 6.95 -23.03
C ARG A 162 -3.57 7.73 -22.15
N VAL A 163 -4.64 7.05 -21.75
CA VAL A 163 -5.60 7.55 -20.76
C VAL A 163 -5.74 6.47 -19.68
N ALA A 164 -5.62 6.89 -18.44
CA ALA A 164 -5.90 6.10 -17.25
C ALA A 164 -7.08 6.72 -16.50
N ASP A 165 -8.16 5.98 -16.38
CA ASP A 165 -9.33 6.35 -15.57
C ASP A 165 -9.14 5.70 -14.19
N LEU A 166 -8.99 6.52 -13.15
CA LEU A 166 -8.81 6.11 -11.76
C LEU A 166 -10.17 6.18 -11.08
N ASN A 167 -10.54 5.14 -10.34
CA ASN A 167 -11.82 5.08 -9.67
C ASN A 167 -11.62 4.54 -8.24
N HIS A 168 -12.06 5.31 -7.26
CA HIS A 168 -12.07 4.88 -5.87
C HIS A 168 -13.06 3.72 -5.67
N VAL A 169 -12.65 2.72 -4.90
CA VAL A 169 -13.46 1.56 -4.50
C VAL A 169 -13.68 1.64 -3.00
N PRO A 170 -14.85 2.03 -2.54
CA PRO A 170 -15.07 2.23 -1.11
C PRO A 170 -15.14 0.90 -0.36
N ASN A 171 -14.44 0.82 0.76
CA ASN A 171 -14.56 -0.24 1.75
C ASN A 171 -14.43 -1.68 1.17
N ALA A 172 -13.47 -1.91 0.27
CA ALA A 172 -13.19 -3.23 -0.29
C ALA A 172 -12.05 -3.93 0.48
N TYR A 173 -10.82 -3.93 -0.04
CA TYR A 173 -9.66 -4.40 0.71
C TYR A 173 -9.37 -3.46 1.90
N SER A 174 -9.49 -2.14 1.68
CA SER A 174 -9.39 -1.06 2.65
C SER A 174 -10.38 0.07 2.35
N ASP A 175 -10.28 1.21 3.04
CA ASP A 175 -11.07 2.41 2.70
C ASP A 175 -10.45 3.29 1.61
N GLY A 176 -9.23 2.99 1.18
CA GLY A 176 -8.47 3.81 0.23
C GLY A 176 -8.28 3.20 -1.16
N ASP A 177 -8.92 2.09 -1.45
CA ASP A 177 -8.65 1.34 -2.67
C ASP A 177 -9.09 2.07 -3.93
N SER A 178 -8.38 1.79 -5.01
CA SER A 178 -8.70 2.31 -6.34
C SER A 178 -8.32 1.30 -7.42
N PHE A 179 -9.11 1.24 -8.48
CA PHE A 179 -8.69 0.58 -9.70
C PHE A 179 -8.32 1.59 -10.78
N VAL A 180 -7.49 1.15 -11.71
CA VAL A 180 -7.07 1.95 -12.88
C VAL A 180 -7.51 1.25 -14.14
N TRP A 181 -8.35 1.92 -14.94
CA TRP A 181 -8.88 1.39 -16.19
C TRP A 181 -8.23 2.07 -17.40
N PHE A 182 -7.46 1.30 -18.15
CA PHE A 182 -6.94 1.70 -19.46
C PHE A 182 -7.93 1.26 -20.54
N LYS A 183 -9.09 1.93 -20.60
CA LYS A 183 -10.25 1.51 -21.41
C LYS A 183 -9.92 1.20 -22.85
N THR A 184 -9.17 2.06 -23.55
CA THR A 184 -8.81 1.87 -24.95
C THR A 184 -7.91 0.66 -25.20
N ALA A 185 -7.15 0.27 -24.18
CA ALA A 185 -6.25 -0.87 -24.19
C ALA A 185 -6.90 -2.15 -23.64
N ASN A 186 -8.10 -2.05 -23.09
CA ASN A 186 -8.83 -3.13 -22.42
C ASN A 186 -8.01 -3.80 -21.30
N VAL A 187 -7.31 -2.96 -20.48
CA VAL A 187 -6.48 -3.40 -19.35
C VAL A 187 -6.99 -2.78 -18.06
N LEU A 188 -7.32 -3.61 -17.07
CA LEU A 188 -7.79 -3.23 -15.75
C LEU A 188 -6.72 -3.59 -14.71
N ALA A 189 -6.27 -2.62 -13.91
CA ALA A 189 -5.43 -2.84 -12.74
C ALA A 189 -6.27 -2.60 -11.48
N THR A 190 -6.44 -3.63 -10.65
CA THR A 190 -7.40 -3.63 -9.55
C THR A 190 -6.80 -3.30 -8.18
N GLY A 191 -5.46 -3.35 -8.05
CA GLY A 191 -4.86 -3.48 -6.73
C GLY A 191 -5.40 -4.70 -5.99
N ASP A 192 -5.37 -4.68 -4.66
CA ASP A 192 -5.73 -5.83 -3.81
C ASP A 192 -7.24 -6.07 -3.68
N THR A 193 -8.06 -5.27 -4.34
CA THR A 193 -9.50 -5.57 -4.43
C THR A 193 -9.78 -6.83 -5.26
N PHE A 194 -8.78 -7.33 -5.97
CA PHE A 194 -8.74 -8.64 -6.60
C PHE A 194 -7.32 -9.21 -6.56
N THR A 195 -7.16 -10.47 -6.14
CA THR A 195 -5.92 -11.24 -6.17
C THR A 195 -6.11 -12.55 -6.94
N ASN A 196 -5.06 -13.02 -7.64
CA ASN A 196 -5.08 -14.23 -8.47
C ASN A 196 -3.89 -15.14 -8.16
N ASP A 197 -3.49 -15.21 -6.91
CA ASP A 197 -2.32 -15.97 -6.45
C ASP A 197 -2.67 -17.34 -5.82
N GLY A 198 -3.93 -17.78 -5.99
CA GLY A 198 -4.43 -19.03 -5.44
C GLY A 198 -4.62 -18.98 -3.91
N ARG A 199 -4.90 -17.81 -3.37
CA ARG A 199 -5.17 -17.59 -1.95
C ARG A 199 -6.49 -16.86 -1.74
N TYR A 200 -7.06 -17.04 -0.54
CA TYR A 200 -8.06 -16.09 -0.08
C TYR A 200 -7.49 -14.67 -0.06
N PRO A 201 -8.28 -13.65 -0.41
CA PRO A 201 -7.83 -12.28 -0.27
C PRO A 201 -7.66 -11.89 1.20
N ASP A 202 -6.76 -10.98 1.46
CA ASP A 202 -6.75 -10.25 2.71
C ASP A 202 -7.89 -9.22 2.72
N ILE A 203 -8.43 -8.93 3.91
CA ILE A 203 -9.42 -7.88 4.15
C ILE A 203 -8.89 -7.05 5.31
N ASP A 204 -8.45 -5.84 5.04
CA ASP A 204 -7.92 -4.95 6.08
C ASP A 204 -9.07 -4.26 6.84
N PHE A 205 -9.82 -5.07 7.59
CA PHE A 205 -11.00 -4.62 8.34
C PHE A 205 -10.68 -3.50 9.33
N ALA A 206 -9.47 -3.47 9.91
CA ALA A 206 -9.05 -2.42 10.84
C ALA A 206 -8.87 -1.06 10.13
N ASN A 207 -8.63 -1.06 8.82
CA ASN A 207 -8.47 0.13 8.01
C ASN A 207 -9.60 0.30 6.97
N GLY A 208 -10.79 -0.21 7.29
CA GLY A 208 -12.02 0.05 6.55
C GLY A 208 -12.35 -0.98 5.47
N GLY A 209 -11.60 -2.08 5.38
CA GLY A 209 -11.90 -3.19 4.48
C GLY A 209 -13.16 -3.94 4.88
N ASN A 210 -13.90 -4.43 3.88
CA ASN A 210 -15.13 -5.17 4.07
C ASN A 210 -15.40 -6.10 2.89
N VAL A 211 -15.89 -7.30 3.18
CA VAL A 211 -16.17 -8.30 2.15
C VAL A 211 -17.26 -7.87 1.16
N ASP A 212 -18.30 -7.16 1.62
CA ASP A 212 -19.36 -6.67 0.72
C ASP A 212 -18.82 -5.63 -0.26
N GLY A 213 -17.87 -4.79 0.17
CA GLY A 213 -17.14 -3.88 -0.73
C GLY A 213 -16.29 -4.62 -1.76
N MET A 214 -15.61 -5.70 -1.37
CA MET A 214 -14.86 -6.55 -2.32
C MET A 214 -15.77 -7.24 -3.32
N ILE A 215 -16.93 -7.77 -2.88
CA ILE A 215 -17.95 -8.34 -3.76
C ILE A 215 -18.47 -7.30 -4.75
N ALA A 216 -18.78 -6.10 -4.27
CA ALA A 216 -19.25 -5.00 -5.12
C ALA A 216 -18.19 -4.58 -6.15
N ALA A 217 -16.91 -4.55 -5.75
CA ALA A 217 -15.79 -4.29 -6.65
C ALA A 217 -15.68 -5.35 -7.76
N ALA A 218 -15.68 -6.63 -7.38
CA ALA A 218 -15.59 -7.73 -8.33
C ALA A 218 -16.79 -7.76 -9.31
N ASP A 219 -18.01 -7.53 -8.82
CA ASP A 219 -19.21 -7.38 -9.66
C ASP A 219 -19.08 -6.23 -10.66
N MET A 220 -18.58 -5.08 -10.21
CA MET A 220 -18.29 -3.93 -11.09
C MET A 220 -17.24 -4.29 -12.15
N TYR A 221 -16.16 -4.98 -11.80
CA TYR A 221 -15.13 -5.40 -12.75
C TYR A 221 -15.66 -6.39 -13.78
N LEU A 222 -16.50 -7.33 -13.36
CA LEU A 222 -17.19 -8.27 -14.28
C LEU A 222 -18.08 -7.54 -15.31
N LYS A 223 -18.68 -6.39 -14.94
CA LYS A 223 -19.48 -5.56 -15.86
C LYS A 223 -18.61 -4.69 -16.77
N LEU A 224 -17.43 -4.25 -16.31
CA LEU A 224 -16.50 -3.44 -17.09
C LEU A 224 -15.71 -4.23 -18.12
N THR A 225 -15.43 -5.51 -17.85
CA THR A 225 -14.53 -6.36 -18.62
C THR A 225 -15.27 -7.29 -19.58
N ASP A 226 -14.59 -7.68 -20.63
CA ASP A 226 -15.02 -8.72 -21.58
C ASP A 226 -14.02 -9.90 -21.61
N THR A 227 -14.22 -10.87 -22.50
CA THR A 227 -13.37 -12.06 -22.63
C THR A 227 -11.95 -11.78 -23.14
N ASN A 228 -11.69 -10.58 -23.67
CA ASN A 228 -10.37 -10.15 -24.16
C ASN A 228 -9.64 -9.26 -23.18
N SER A 229 -10.31 -8.82 -22.11
CA SER A 229 -9.73 -7.94 -21.10
C SER A 229 -8.52 -8.59 -20.43
N LYS A 230 -7.50 -7.78 -20.16
CA LYS A 230 -6.37 -8.16 -19.30
C LYS A 230 -6.60 -7.55 -17.93
N ILE A 231 -6.79 -8.39 -16.93
CA ILE A 231 -7.03 -7.96 -15.56
C ILE A 231 -5.74 -8.19 -14.77
N VAL A 232 -5.17 -7.11 -14.25
CA VAL A 232 -3.96 -7.16 -13.42
C VAL A 232 -4.40 -7.07 -11.96
N PRO A 233 -4.32 -8.20 -11.23
CA PRO A 233 -4.63 -8.23 -9.80
C PRO A 233 -3.55 -7.51 -8.99
N GLY A 234 -3.80 -7.24 -7.72
CA GLY A 234 -2.73 -6.76 -6.82
C GLY A 234 -1.60 -7.78 -6.67
N HIS A 235 -1.95 -9.06 -6.59
CA HIS A 235 -1.02 -10.19 -6.46
C HIS A 235 -1.40 -11.32 -7.41
N GLY A 236 -0.37 -12.03 -7.90
CA GLY A 236 -0.54 -13.18 -8.79
C GLY A 236 -0.42 -12.86 -10.28
N PRO A 237 -0.62 -13.83 -11.17
CA PRO A 237 -0.54 -13.65 -12.61
C PRO A 237 -1.68 -12.79 -13.16
N VAL A 238 -1.49 -12.25 -14.39
CA VAL A 238 -2.57 -11.59 -15.12
C VAL A 238 -3.75 -12.56 -15.26
N ALA A 239 -4.94 -12.04 -15.01
CA ALA A 239 -6.18 -12.79 -15.03
C ALA A 239 -7.06 -12.44 -16.22
N ASP A 240 -8.00 -13.32 -16.49
CA ASP A 240 -9.12 -13.11 -17.40
C ASP A 240 -10.44 -12.95 -16.62
N LYS A 241 -11.53 -12.82 -17.37
CA LYS A 241 -12.87 -12.66 -16.79
C LYS A 241 -13.37 -13.93 -16.06
N ALA A 242 -12.91 -15.13 -16.46
CA ALA A 242 -13.33 -16.37 -15.81
C ALA A 242 -12.68 -16.51 -14.42
N GLU A 243 -11.40 -16.17 -14.30
CA GLU A 243 -10.70 -16.16 -13.01
C GLU A 243 -11.27 -15.10 -12.05
N LEU A 244 -11.65 -13.93 -12.58
CA LEU A 244 -12.36 -12.91 -11.79
C LEU A 244 -13.75 -13.40 -11.34
N LEU A 245 -14.47 -14.14 -12.18
CA LEU A 245 -15.77 -14.73 -11.81
C LEU A 245 -15.63 -15.78 -10.72
N ASP A 246 -14.58 -16.60 -10.78
CA ASP A 246 -14.25 -17.57 -9.73
C ASP A 246 -13.99 -16.89 -8.38
N PHE A 247 -13.21 -15.81 -8.40
CA PHE A 247 -12.94 -15.00 -7.20
C PHE A 247 -14.23 -14.39 -6.64
N TYR A 248 -15.05 -13.76 -7.48
CA TYR A 248 -16.35 -13.23 -7.10
C TYR A 248 -17.24 -14.29 -6.45
N THR A 249 -17.32 -15.46 -7.08
CA THR A 249 -18.15 -16.58 -6.61
C THR A 249 -17.67 -17.07 -5.24
N MET A 250 -16.37 -17.20 -5.06
CA MET A 250 -15.77 -17.57 -3.77
C MET A 250 -16.15 -16.58 -2.67
N LEU A 251 -16.03 -15.27 -2.93
CA LEU A 251 -16.37 -14.23 -1.96
C LEU A 251 -17.86 -14.27 -1.57
N VAL A 252 -18.76 -14.43 -2.55
CA VAL A 252 -20.21 -14.50 -2.31
C VAL A 252 -20.54 -15.73 -1.44
N VAL A 253 -20.01 -16.90 -1.80
CA VAL A 253 -20.25 -18.14 -1.04
C VAL A 253 -19.69 -18.01 0.39
N ALA A 254 -18.50 -17.45 0.54
CA ALA A 254 -17.89 -17.29 1.86
C ALA A 254 -18.69 -16.30 2.73
N ARG A 255 -19.11 -15.15 2.17
CA ARG A 255 -19.92 -14.16 2.84
C ARG A 255 -21.27 -14.72 3.28
N ASP A 256 -21.98 -15.42 2.40
CA ASP A 256 -23.31 -15.95 2.69
C ASP A 256 -23.27 -17.02 3.79
N ARG A 257 -22.26 -17.90 3.77
CA ARG A 257 -22.06 -18.87 4.86
C ARG A 257 -21.72 -18.19 6.18
N MET A 258 -20.86 -17.17 6.16
CA MET A 258 -20.49 -16.42 7.35
C MET A 258 -21.70 -15.67 7.93
N ASP A 259 -22.54 -15.07 7.09
CA ASP A 259 -23.73 -14.36 7.50
C ASP A 259 -24.71 -15.26 8.29
N VAL A 260 -24.94 -16.49 7.84
CA VAL A 260 -25.74 -17.48 8.57
C VAL A 260 -25.17 -17.76 9.95
N LEU A 261 -23.85 -17.99 10.07
CA LEU A 261 -23.20 -18.27 11.35
C LEU A 261 -23.26 -17.08 12.32
N ILE A 262 -23.13 -15.86 11.81
CA ILE A 262 -23.28 -14.63 12.59
C ILE A 262 -24.73 -14.45 13.06
N GLN A 263 -25.72 -14.71 12.20
CA GLN A 263 -27.15 -14.65 12.55
C GLN A 263 -27.53 -15.70 13.59
N ASP A 264 -26.89 -16.88 13.57
CA ASP A 264 -27.02 -17.92 14.60
C ASP A 264 -26.33 -17.55 15.93
N GLY A 265 -25.72 -16.36 16.02
CA GLY A 265 -25.07 -15.83 17.22
C GLY A 265 -23.72 -16.45 17.53
N LYS A 266 -23.07 -17.12 16.58
CA LYS A 266 -21.78 -17.75 16.79
C LYS A 266 -20.65 -16.72 16.94
N SER A 267 -19.81 -16.95 17.93
CA SER A 267 -18.57 -16.20 18.14
C SER A 267 -17.52 -16.54 17.10
N GLU A 268 -16.52 -15.68 16.92
CA GLU A 268 -15.36 -15.93 16.03
C GLU A 268 -14.71 -17.29 16.29
N GLY A 269 -14.55 -17.67 17.59
CA GLY A 269 -13.95 -18.95 17.98
C GLY A 269 -14.78 -20.17 17.57
N GLU A 270 -16.11 -20.09 17.69
CA GLU A 270 -17.04 -21.16 17.28
C GLU A 270 -17.05 -21.29 15.74
N VAL A 271 -17.09 -20.19 15.02
CA VAL A 271 -17.00 -20.18 13.55
C VAL A 271 -15.69 -20.82 13.07
N MET A 272 -14.57 -20.47 13.71
CA MET A 272 -13.27 -21.07 13.37
C MET A 272 -13.23 -22.58 13.62
N ALA A 273 -13.88 -23.06 14.68
CA ALA A 273 -13.96 -24.49 15.01
C ALA A 273 -14.79 -25.28 13.99
N GLU A 274 -15.82 -24.67 13.41
CA GLU A 274 -16.68 -25.30 12.40
C GLU A 274 -16.04 -25.42 11.02
N ARG A 275 -14.98 -24.67 10.73
CA ARG A 275 -14.27 -24.67 9.43
C ARG A 275 -15.23 -24.51 8.23
N PRO A 276 -15.97 -23.40 8.15
CA PRO A 276 -17.09 -23.25 7.22
C PRO A 276 -16.68 -23.25 5.75
N PHE A 277 -15.38 -23.14 5.44
CA PHE A 277 -14.82 -23.05 4.10
C PHE A 277 -13.92 -24.22 3.74
N ALA A 278 -14.00 -25.36 4.45
CA ALA A 278 -13.11 -26.52 4.24
C ALA A 278 -13.11 -27.05 2.79
N ASP A 279 -14.23 -26.94 2.08
CA ASP A 279 -14.36 -27.27 0.67
C ASP A 279 -13.67 -26.25 -0.28
N LEU A 280 -13.60 -24.97 0.12
CA LEU A 280 -12.93 -23.92 -0.62
C LEU A 280 -11.41 -23.88 -0.36
N ASP A 281 -10.98 -24.35 0.82
CA ASP A 281 -9.59 -24.33 1.28
C ASP A 281 -8.64 -25.04 0.29
N ALA A 282 -9.09 -26.09 -0.38
CA ALA A 282 -8.27 -26.82 -1.36
C ALA A 282 -7.76 -25.93 -2.50
N LYS A 283 -8.53 -24.90 -2.88
CA LYS A 283 -8.16 -23.95 -3.92
C LYS A 283 -7.57 -22.65 -3.36
N TRP A 284 -8.09 -22.18 -2.22
CA TRP A 284 -7.86 -20.81 -1.76
C TRP A 284 -7.01 -20.72 -0.49
N ALA A 285 -6.65 -21.83 0.17
CA ALA A 285 -5.84 -21.80 1.38
C ALA A 285 -4.63 -22.74 1.27
N PRO A 286 -3.43 -22.22 0.93
CA PRO A 286 -2.23 -23.06 0.86
C PRO A 286 -1.81 -23.64 2.22
N THR A 287 -2.29 -23.07 3.32
CA THR A 287 -2.01 -23.51 4.69
C THR A 287 -3.25 -23.34 5.56
N GLU A 288 -3.32 -24.14 6.65
CA GLU A 288 -4.38 -23.99 7.66
C GLU A 288 -4.41 -22.58 8.29
N MET A 289 -3.23 -21.95 8.43
CA MET A 289 -3.15 -20.59 8.94
C MET A 289 -3.79 -19.57 7.98
N ALA A 290 -3.62 -19.74 6.67
CA ALA A 290 -4.26 -18.89 5.66
C ALA A 290 -5.80 -19.01 5.74
N SER A 291 -6.33 -20.24 5.88
CA SER A 291 -7.77 -20.45 6.10
C SER A 291 -8.26 -19.75 7.37
N LYS A 292 -7.57 -19.93 8.49
CA LYS A 292 -7.92 -19.29 9.76
C LYS A 292 -7.89 -17.77 9.70
N ASN A 293 -6.88 -17.21 9.05
CA ASN A 293 -6.76 -15.77 8.88
C ASN A 293 -7.92 -15.20 8.05
N PHE A 294 -8.29 -15.89 6.97
CA PHE A 294 -9.42 -15.48 6.14
C PHE A 294 -10.75 -15.56 6.93
N VAL A 295 -11.02 -16.67 7.64
CA VAL A 295 -12.21 -16.80 8.49
C VAL A 295 -12.30 -15.65 9.48
N ARG A 296 -11.19 -15.32 10.15
CA ARG A 296 -11.13 -14.20 11.11
C ARG A 296 -11.35 -12.85 10.45
N ALA A 297 -10.64 -12.57 9.35
CA ALA A 297 -10.76 -11.30 8.64
C ALA A 297 -12.20 -11.11 8.11
N LEU A 298 -12.78 -12.17 7.55
CA LEU A 298 -14.15 -12.15 7.04
C LEU A 298 -15.15 -11.90 8.16
N TYR A 299 -15.10 -12.66 9.27
CA TYR A 299 -15.97 -12.48 10.43
C TYR A 299 -15.91 -11.03 10.94
N ARG A 300 -14.68 -10.52 11.15
CA ARG A 300 -14.48 -9.17 11.65
C ARG A 300 -14.89 -8.09 10.68
N SER A 301 -14.68 -8.28 9.39
CA SER A 301 -15.15 -7.32 8.38
C SER A 301 -16.69 -7.17 8.37
N MET A 302 -17.42 -8.20 8.82
CA MET A 302 -18.88 -8.20 8.88
C MET A 302 -19.44 -7.76 10.25
N THR A 303 -18.65 -7.88 11.33
CA THR A 303 -19.11 -7.60 12.71
C THR A 303 -18.51 -6.34 13.32
N ASP A 304 -17.28 -6.00 12.99
CA ASP A 304 -16.60 -4.85 13.56
C ASP A 304 -17.00 -3.55 12.81
N LYS A 305 -17.15 -2.45 13.55
CA LYS A 305 -17.28 -1.13 12.94
C LYS A 305 -15.86 -0.62 12.63
N PRO A 306 -15.57 -0.28 11.36
CA PRO A 306 -14.25 0.25 11.02
C PRO A 306 -13.96 1.52 11.82
N ALA A 307 -12.74 1.62 12.37
CA ALA A 307 -12.29 2.84 13.02
C ALA A 307 -12.16 3.96 11.98
N PRO A 308 -12.69 5.17 12.24
CA PRO A 308 -12.48 6.30 11.35
C PRO A 308 -10.98 6.61 11.24
N PRO A 309 -10.50 7.07 10.07
CA PRO A 309 -9.11 7.45 9.92
C PRO A 309 -8.74 8.52 10.96
N ALA A 310 -7.59 8.35 11.61
CA ALA A 310 -7.10 9.33 12.57
C ALA A 310 -6.98 10.71 11.88
N PRO A 311 -7.41 11.81 12.53
CA PRO A 311 -7.27 13.12 11.93
C PRO A 311 -5.78 13.42 11.68
N PRO A 312 -5.44 14.05 10.54
CA PRO A 312 -4.06 14.37 10.22
C PRO A 312 -3.44 15.19 11.36
N LYS A 313 -2.29 14.76 11.87
CA LYS A 313 -1.55 15.54 12.88
C LYS A 313 -1.26 16.92 12.28
N LYS A 314 -1.69 17.98 12.98
CA LYS A 314 -1.33 19.34 12.61
C LYS A 314 0.20 19.42 12.48
N PRO A 315 0.72 20.09 11.44
CA PRO A 315 2.16 20.31 11.31
C PRO A 315 2.68 20.88 12.63
N SER A 316 3.69 20.26 13.22
CA SER A 316 4.37 20.85 14.39
C SER A 316 4.86 22.23 13.98
N ALA A 317 4.44 23.26 14.71
CA ALA A 317 4.91 24.62 14.46
C ALA A 317 6.45 24.60 14.44
N LYS A 318 7.05 25.12 13.37
CA LYS A 318 8.51 25.35 13.33
C LYS A 318 8.88 26.09 14.60
N PRO A 319 9.97 25.69 15.30
CA PRO A 319 10.49 26.50 16.40
C PRO A 319 10.68 27.93 15.89
N SER A 320 10.06 28.89 16.57
CA SER A 320 10.26 30.30 16.25
C SER A 320 11.76 30.58 16.37
N ALA A 321 12.35 31.07 15.30
CA ALA A 321 13.75 31.51 15.32
C ALA A 321 13.89 32.54 16.45
N GLN A 322 14.75 32.24 17.42
CA GLN A 322 15.14 33.24 18.41
C GLN A 322 15.77 34.42 17.70
N PRO A 323 15.42 35.64 18.06
CA PRO A 323 16.08 36.83 17.47
C PRO A 323 17.57 36.76 17.79
N SER A 324 18.39 36.82 16.74
CA SER A 324 19.83 36.89 16.85
C SER A 324 20.21 38.08 17.72
N ALA A 325 20.96 37.82 18.80
CA ALA A 325 21.52 38.86 19.64
C ALA A 325 22.34 39.85 18.79
N GLN A 326 22.02 41.14 18.90
CA GLN A 326 22.78 42.20 18.29
C GLN A 326 24.21 42.23 18.87
N PRO A 327 25.25 42.41 18.06
CA PRO A 327 26.61 42.59 18.57
C PRO A 327 26.72 43.89 19.33
N PRO A 328 27.54 43.93 20.40
CA PRO A 328 27.70 45.15 21.23
C PRO A 328 28.32 46.30 20.43
N ALA A 329 27.77 47.50 20.63
CA ALA A 329 28.23 48.71 20.01
C ALA A 329 29.67 49.05 20.42
N LEU A 330 30.56 49.23 19.43
CA LEU A 330 31.92 49.73 19.62
C LEU A 330 31.89 51.18 20.14
N GLN A 331 32.30 51.37 21.39
CA GLN A 331 32.57 52.72 21.97
C GLN A 331 33.79 53.33 21.25
N ARG A 332 33.57 54.40 20.49
CA ARG A 332 34.66 55.27 19.98
C ARG A 332 35.28 56.04 21.13
N GLN A 333 36.52 55.70 21.47
CA GLN A 333 37.38 56.57 22.29
C GLN A 333 37.81 57.77 21.49
N VAL A 334 37.39 58.96 21.95
CA VAL A 334 37.88 60.24 21.43
C VAL A 334 39.20 60.55 22.13
N LEU A 335 40.31 60.47 21.39
CA LEU A 335 41.60 60.97 21.82
C LEU A 335 41.66 62.48 21.63
N HIS A 336 41.62 63.20 22.73
CA HIS A 336 42.06 64.62 22.73
C HIS A 336 43.60 64.66 22.75
N ARG A 337 44.14 65.32 21.70
CA ARG A 337 45.53 65.77 21.68
C ARG A 337 45.56 67.21 22.15
N ASN A 338 46.36 67.48 23.22
CA ASN A 338 47.02 68.78 23.49
C ASN A 338 48.33 68.83 22.67
#